data_8c4f3c19b3c8977028526eba09b48400
#
_entry.id   8c4f3c19b3c8977028526eba09b48400
#
_cell.length_a   1.000
_cell.length_b   1.000
_cell.length_c   1.000
_cell.angle_alpha   90.00
_cell.angle_beta   90.00
_cell.angle_gamma   90.00
#
_symmetry.space_group_name_H-M   'P 1'
#
loop_
_entity.id
_entity.type
_entity.pdbx_description
1 polymer ?
#
loop_
_entity_poly.entity_id
_entity_poly.type
_entity_poly.pdbx_seq_one_letter_code
_entity_poly.pdbx_strand_id
1 'polypeptide(L)' 'MTLICQADGHRISIRTTVFRDENGEIITEDAYLGRTIDVRGIVDYFDGSYQIKVFTPDNITIIN' A
#
# COMPACT_ATOMS: atom_id res chain seq x y z
N MET A 1 -0.55 -8.44 1.40
CA MET A 1 0.45 -7.83 0.50
C MET A 1 1.23 -6.78 1.26
N THR A 2 2.50 -6.65 0.98
CA THR A 2 3.33 -5.60 1.58
C THR A 2 3.99 -4.79 0.47
N LEU A 3 3.80 -3.46 0.53
CA LEU A 3 4.44 -2.52 -0.39
C LEU A 3 5.46 -1.70 0.38
N ILE A 4 6.61 -1.46 -0.22
CA ILE A 4 7.62 -0.58 0.34
C ILE A 4 7.64 0.68 -0.51
N CYS A 5 7.33 1.81 0.12
CA CYS A 5 7.20 3.09 -0.56
C CYS A 5 8.18 4.11 -0.01
N GLN A 6 8.48 5.11 -0.82
CA GLN A 6 9.27 6.27 -0.43
C GLN A 6 8.39 7.52 -0.46
N ALA A 7 8.43 8.30 0.62
CA ALA A 7 7.72 9.57 0.70
C ALA A 7 8.57 10.54 1.49
N ASP A 8 8.92 11.67 0.88
CA ASP A 8 9.73 12.74 1.49
C ASP A 8 11.03 12.22 2.12
N GLY A 9 11.69 11.26 1.44
CA GLY A 9 12.91 10.66 1.93
C GLY A 9 12.73 9.60 3.01
N HIS A 10 11.49 9.30 3.36
CA HIS A 10 11.17 8.28 4.36
C HIS A 10 10.69 7.00 3.69
N ARG A 11 11.07 5.88 4.28
CA ARG A 11 10.62 4.57 3.86
C ARG A 11 9.39 4.19 4.67
N ILE A 12 8.31 3.83 3.96
CA ILE A 12 7.02 3.51 4.57
C ILE A 12 6.60 2.13 4.07
N SER A 13 6.24 1.25 5.00
CA SER A 13 5.67 -0.05 4.66
C SER A 13 4.15 0.05 4.65
N ILE A 14 3.53 -0.44 3.58
CA ILE A 14 2.09 -0.53 3.47
C ILE A 14 1.71 -2.00 3.55
N ARG A 15 0.92 -2.35 4.55
CA ARG A 15 0.46 -3.72 4.77
C ARG A 15 -1.02 -3.81 4.48
N THR A 16 -1.39 -4.77 3.65
CA THR A 16 -2.78 -4.95 3.25
C THR A 16 -3.26 -6.36 3.55
N THR A 17 -4.57 -6.52 3.61
CA THR A 17 -5.22 -7.81 3.48
C THR A 17 -5.07 -8.30 2.04
N VAL A 18 -5.59 -9.48 1.73
CA VAL A 18 -5.61 -9.97 0.35
C VAL A 18 -6.60 -9.12 -0.44
N PHE A 19 -6.10 -8.45 -1.48
CA PHE A 19 -6.93 -7.66 -2.38
C PHE A 19 -7.26 -8.49 -3.62
N ARG A 20 -8.49 -8.36 -4.10
CA ARG A 20 -8.92 -9.00 -5.34
C ARG A 20 -9.49 -7.94 -6.28
N ASP A 21 -9.26 -8.12 -7.56
CA ASP A 21 -9.84 -7.26 -8.58
C ASP A 21 -11.29 -7.69 -8.89
N GLU A 22 -11.92 -7.01 -9.83
CA GLU A 22 -13.30 -7.29 -10.22
C GLU A 22 -13.50 -8.69 -10.78
N ASN A 23 -12.44 -9.34 -11.25
CA ASN A 23 -12.47 -10.71 -11.77
C ASN A 23 -12.18 -11.75 -10.68
N GLY A 24 -11.99 -11.32 -9.44
CA GLY A 24 -11.63 -12.20 -8.33
C GLY A 24 -10.17 -12.61 -8.28
N GLU A 25 -9.34 -12.05 -9.14
CA GLU A 25 -7.90 -12.32 -9.16
C GLU A 25 -7.20 -11.58 -8.05
N ILE A 26 -6.20 -12.20 -7.43
CA ILE A 26 -5.42 -11.58 -6.37
C ILE A 26 -4.57 -10.47 -6.96
N ILE A 27 -4.67 -9.29 -6.35
CA ILE A 27 -3.83 -8.13 -6.70
C ILE A 27 -2.51 -8.29 -5.96
N THR A 28 -1.41 -8.28 -6.71
CA THR A 28 -0.07 -8.37 -6.14
C THR A 28 0.63 -7.02 -6.17
N GLU A 29 1.80 -6.95 -5.54
CA GLU A 29 2.60 -5.72 -5.52
C GLU A 29 2.97 -5.21 -6.91
N ASP A 30 3.02 -6.09 -7.91
CA ASP A 30 3.34 -5.71 -9.29
C ASP A 30 2.38 -4.67 -9.85
N ALA A 31 1.13 -4.64 -9.36
CA ALA A 31 0.14 -3.65 -9.81
C ALA A 31 0.54 -2.22 -9.41
N TYR A 32 1.38 -2.07 -8.40
CA TYR A 32 1.76 -0.76 -7.84
C TYR A 32 3.23 -0.43 -8.06
N LEU A 33 4.02 -1.38 -8.55
CA LEU A 33 5.46 -1.21 -8.68
C LEU A 33 5.79 -0.10 -9.67
N GLY A 34 6.66 0.82 -9.26
CA GLY A 34 7.04 1.96 -10.09
C GLY A 34 5.96 3.02 -10.26
N ARG A 35 4.86 2.92 -9.52
CA ARG A 35 3.74 3.87 -9.61
C ARG A 35 3.74 4.80 -8.41
N THR A 36 3.21 6.00 -8.62
CA THR A 36 2.91 6.93 -7.52
C THR A 36 1.50 6.67 -7.04
N ILE A 37 1.35 6.48 -5.75
CA ILE A 37 0.07 6.11 -5.17
C ILE A 37 -0.30 7.04 -4.02
N ASP A 38 -1.61 7.24 -3.84
CA ASP A 38 -2.21 7.87 -2.68
C ASP A 38 -2.76 6.75 -1.80
N VAL A 39 -2.35 6.71 -0.55
CA VAL A 39 -2.72 5.65 0.37
C VAL A 39 -3.41 6.22 1.59
N ARG A 40 -4.53 5.64 1.94
CA ARG A 40 -5.28 5.99 3.15
C ARG A 40 -5.47 4.75 3.99
N GLY A 41 -5.18 4.87 5.28
CA GLY A 41 -5.29 3.72 6.17
C GLY A 41 -4.93 4.09 7.59
N ILE A 42 -4.74 3.07 8.42
CA ILE A 42 -4.35 3.24 9.80
C ILE A 42 -2.84 3.35 9.86
N VAL A 43 -2.36 4.52 10.30
CA VAL A 43 -0.92 4.77 10.46
C VAL A 43 -0.47 4.25 11.80
N ASP A 44 0.59 3.46 11.79
CA ASP A 44 1.20 2.92 12.98
C ASP A 44 2.71 3.18 12.94
N TYR A 45 3.29 3.33 14.11
CA TYR A 45 4.74 3.54 14.25
C TYR A 45 5.30 2.39 15.09
N PHE A 46 6.17 1.62 14.48
CA PHE A 46 6.72 0.45 15.13
C PHE A 46 8.21 0.34 14.82
N ASP A 47 9.01 0.18 15.87
CA ASP A 47 10.46 -0.06 15.79
C ASP A 47 11.19 0.95 14.91
N GLY A 48 10.83 2.23 15.06
CA GLY A 48 11.48 3.32 14.32
C GLY A 48 10.97 3.51 12.90
N SER A 49 9.94 2.79 12.49
CA SER A 49 9.41 2.86 11.13
C SER A 49 7.91 3.07 11.12
N TYR A 50 7.44 3.80 10.12
CA TYR A 50 6.00 3.97 9.90
C TYR A 50 5.46 2.82 9.06
N GLN A 51 4.25 2.38 9.42
CA GLN A 51 3.47 1.42 8.67
C GLN A 51 2.08 1.98 8.44
N ILE A 52 1.49 1.68 7.29
CA ILE A 52 0.10 2.00 7.01
C ILE A 52 -0.61 0.68 6.74
N LYS A 53 -1.68 0.43 7.50
CA LYS A 53 -2.51 -0.77 7.32
C LYS A 53 -3.71 -0.40 6.47
N VAL A 54 -3.90 -1.14 5.39
CA VAL A 54 -4.97 -0.89 4.42
C VAL A 54 -5.78 -2.18 4.26
N PHE A 55 -7.09 -2.08 4.40
CA PHE A 55 -7.99 -3.23 4.41
C PHE A 55 -8.86 -3.35 3.16
N THR A 56 -8.82 -2.35 2.29
CA THR A 56 -9.58 -2.35 1.04
C THR A 56 -8.77 -1.68 -0.07
N PRO A 57 -8.83 -2.21 -1.31
CA PRO A 57 -8.13 -1.60 -2.44
C PRO A 57 -8.60 -0.18 -2.76
N ASP A 58 -9.80 0.20 -2.31
CA ASP A 58 -10.33 1.56 -2.51
C ASP A 58 -9.48 2.62 -1.82
N ASN A 59 -8.69 2.23 -0.84
CA ASN A 59 -7.83 3.16 -0.09
C ASN A 59 -6.43 3.32 -0.69
N ILE A 60 -6.16 2.67 -1.81
CA ILE A 60 -4.93 2.88 -2.58
C ILE A 60 -5.33 3.34 -3.97
N THR A 61 -4.95 4.56 -4.31
CA THR A 61 -5.25 5.15 -5.62
C THR A 61 -3.96 5.38 -6.38
N ILE A 62 -3.89 4.87 -7.59
CA ILE A 62 -2.75 5.13 -8.48
C ILE A 62 -2.97 6.50 -9.12
N ILE A 63 -2.04 7.43 -8.88
CA ILE A 63 -2.11 8.79 -9.42
C ILE A 63 -1.12 9.03 -10.56
N ASN A 64 -0.24 8.07 -10.79
CA ASN A 64 0.68 8.14 -11.92
C ASN A 64 1.09 6.74 -12.37
#